data_e6ce547fe9a53cfe8b3f0e80ff503f75
#
_entry.id   e6ce547fe9a53cfe8b3f0e80ff503f75
#
_cell.length_a   1.000
_cell.length_b   1.000
_cell.length_c   1.000
_cell.angle_alpha   90.00
_cell.angle_beta   90.00
_cell.angle_gamma   90.00
#
_symmetry.space_group_name_H-M   'P 1'
#
loop_
_entity.id
_entity.type
_entity.pdbx_description
1 polymer ?
#
loop_
_entity_poly.entity_id
_entity_poly.type
_entity_poly.pdbx_seq_one_letter_code
_entity_poly.pdbx_strand_id
1 'polypeptide(L)'
;MAEISIKGARRTEFGKGASRRSRRDGFIPAVIYGHGEKPQHVALPSRELGIALKTSNVLIDVELDDHTELTLPKSVSRDPLTGLLEHIDLVIVRRGERVVVSVPVHTEGKYDQDGILEHTNNSIEVETDVTNIPAFLVLSMEGMMAGESKTASEVVLPEGVKLISDPKMTVVHLSVRSAEVEEVPVVAAATEGDAAAAPAEGDAAASAAAPAGGDDKKDKKK
;
A
#
# COMPACT_ATOMS: atom_id res chain seq x y z
N MET A 1 17.36 -7.19 17.13
CA MET A 1 16.65 -7.50 15.86
C MET A 1 16.38 -8.97 15.78
N ALA A 2 15.22 -9.38 15.30
CA ALA A 2 14.93 -10.78 15.01
C ALA A 2 15.48 -11.08 13.61
N GLU A 3 16.48 -11.94 13.52
CA GLU A 3 16.93 -12.56 12.28
C GLU A 3 16.00 -13.77 12.06
N ILE A 4 15.33 -13.80 10.92
CA ILE A 4 14.41 -14.89 10.57
C ILE A 4 15.02 -15.63 9.39
N SER A 5 15.30 -16.93 9.59
CA SER A 5 15.83 -17.78 8.52
C SER A 5 14.68 -18.36 7.70
N ILE A 6 14.74 -18.24 6.38
CA ILE A 6 13.74 -18.73 5.43
C ILE A 6 14.44 -19.51 4.31
N LYS A 7 13.97 -20.72 4.06
CA LYS A 7 14.49 -21.54 2.96
C LYS A 7 13.93 -21.09 1.62
N GLY A 8 14.80 -20.72 0.69
CA GLY A 8 14.47 -20.32 -0.66
C GLY A 8 14.90 -21.34 -1.71
N ALA A 9 14.13 -21.45 -2.77
CA ALA A 9 14.49 -22.25 -3.93
C ALA A 9 14.81 -21.35 -5.12
N ARG A 10 15.86 -21.63 -5.88
CA ARG A 10 16.19 -20.91 -7.12
C ARG A 10 15.11 -21.13 -8.17
N ARG A 11 14.71 -20.06 -8.85
CA ARG A 11 13.74 -20.13 -9.93
C ARG A 11 14.44 -20.23 -11.28
N THR A 12 13.97 -21.16 -12.09
CA THR A 12 14.41 -21.34 -13.49
C THR A 12 13.33 -20.91 -14.47
N GLU A 13 12.07 -20.90 -14.06
CA GLU A 13 10.94 -20.50 -14.89
C GLU A 13 10.54 -19.04 -14.59
N PHE A 14 10.34 -18.26 -15.65
CA PHE A 14 10.01 -16.86 -15.58
C PHE A 14 8.69 -16.54 -16.31
N GLY A 15 8.21 -15.32 -16.10
CA GLY A 15 7.03 -14.79 -16.76
C GLY A 15 5.74 -14.99 -15.96
N LYS A 16 4.64 -14.42 -16.50
CA LYS A 16 3.32 -14.32 -15.84
C LYS A 16 2.75 -15.69 -15.42
N GLY A 17 2.86 -16.69 -16.31
CA GLY A 17 2.33 -18.03 -16.06
C GLY A 17 3.07 -18.74 -14.91
N ALA A 18 4.40 -18.70 -14.94
CA ALA A 18 5.24 -19.31 -13.91
C ALA A 18 5.03 -18.65 -12.54
N SER A 19 5.01 -17.30 -12.46
CA SER A 19 4.75 -16.60 -11.20
C SER A 19 3.37 -16.90 -10.62
N ARG A 20 2.34 -17.08 -11.47
CA ARG A 20 1.01 -17.46 -10.99
C ARG A 20 0.98 -18.89 -10.46
N ARG A 21 1.71 -19.83 -11.10
CA ARG A 21 1.86 -21.21 -10.58
C ARG A 21 2.55 -21.19 -9.22
N SER A 22 3.72 -20.54 -9.10
CA SER A 22 4.44 -20.44 -7.83
C SER A 22 3.55 -19.93 -6.70
N ARG A 23 2.78 -18.85 -6.93
CA ARG A 23 1.86 -18.30 -5.91
C ARG A 23 0.74 -19.27 -5.54
N ARG A 24 0.22 -20.03 -6.50
CA ARG A 24 -0.79 -21.07 -6.23
C ARG A 24 -0.22 -22.22 -5.38
N ASP A 25 1.03 -22.55 -5.61
CA ASP A 25 1.76 -23.60 -4.89
C ASP A 25 2.26 -23.11 -3.50
N GLY A 26 1.94 -21.87 -3.13
CA GLY A 26 2.28 -21.27 -1.82
C GLY A 26 3.67 -20.64 -1.76
N PHE A 27 4.29 -20.40 -2.91
CA PHE A 27 5.59 -19.74 -3.00
C PHE A 27 5.48 -18.35 -3.62
N ILE A 28 6.16 -17.39 -3.05
CA ILE A 28 6.23 -16.01 -3.53
C ILE A 28 7.50 -15.82 -4.35
N PRO A 29 7.39 -15.32 -5.59
CA PRO A 29 8.55 -14.94 -6.37
C PRO A 29 9.24 -13.75 -5.71
N ALA A 30 10.55 -13.86 -5.53
CA ALA A 30 11.42 -12.84 -4.97
C ALA A 30 12.65 -12.62 -5.84
N VAL A 31 13.24 -11.44 -5.71
CA VAL A 31 14.51 -11.09 -6.34
C VAL A 31 15.48 -10.63 -5.26
N ILE A 32 16.65 -11.23 -5.23
CA ILE A 32 17.76 -10.83 -4.35
C ILE A 32 18.79 -10.12 -5.20
N TYR A 33 19.18 -8.92 -4.81
CA TYR A 33 20.20 -8.13 -5.50
C TYR A 33 20.99 -7.27 -4.52
N GLY A 34 22.18 -6.85 -4.92
CA GLY A 34 23.03 -5.96 -4.12
C GLY A 34 24.51 -6.16 -4.45
N HIS A 35 25.36 -5.28 -3.94
CA HIS A 35 26.81 -5.32 -4.03
C HIS A 35 27.41 -5.54 -5.44
N GLY A 36 26.63 -5.24 -6.51
CA GLY A 36 27.07 -5.45 -7.90
C GLY A 36 27.00 -6.90 -8.37
N GLU A 37 26.47 -7.80 -7.57
CA GLU A 37 26.23 -9.19 -7.98
C GLU A 37 25.04 -9.29 -8.93
N LYS A 38 24.98 -10.37 -9.70
CA LYS A 38 23.85 -10.62 -10.59
C LYS A 38 22.58 -10.90 -9.79
N PRO A 39 21.44 -10.29 -10.14
CA PRO A 39 20.19 -10.56 -9.46
C PRO A 39 19.86 -12.05 -9.46
N GLN A 40 19.52 -12.56 -8.30
CA GLN A 40 19.10 -13.95 -8.10
C GLN A 40 17.59 -14.01 -7.96
N HIS A 41 16.95 -14.85 -8.76
CA HIS A 41 15.52 -15.05 -8.69
C HIS A 41 15.22 -16.27 -7.83
N VAL A 42 14.43 -16.08 -6.78
CA VAL A 42 14.12 -17.12 -5.80
C VAL A 42 12.63 -17.24 -5.57
N ALA A 43 12.20 -18.37 -5.05
CA ALA A 43 10.85 -18.62 -4.59
C ALA A 43 10.91 -18.85 -3.07
N LEU A 44 10.17 -18.06 -2.32
CA LEU A 44 10.12 -18.11 -0.85
C LEU A 44 8.74 -18.60 -0.39
N PRO A 45 8.65 -19.41 0.70
CA PRO A 45 7.39 -19.88 1.24
C PRO A 45 6.55 -18.69 1.75
N SER A 46 5.31 -18.60 1.25
CA SER A 46 4.41 -17.47 1.53
C SER A 46 4.09 -17.30 3.01
N ARG A 47 3.93 -18.42 3.74
CA ARG A 47 3.55 -18.42 5.15
C ARG A 47 4.66 -17.84 6.04
N GLU A 48 5.89 -18.32 5.86
CA GLU A 48 7.05 -17.87 6.64
C GLU A 48 7.38 -16.42 6.34
N LEU A 49 7.39 -16.07 5.05
CA LEU A 49 7.58 -14.70 4.60
C LEU A 49 6.49 -13.75 5.13
N GLY A 50 5.23 -14.18 5.16
CA GLY A 50 4.14 -13.40 5.72
C GLY A 50 4.26 -13.16 7.22
N ILE A 51 4.86 -14.08 7.97
CA ILE A 51 5.16 -13.91 9.40
C ILE A 51 6.32 -12.92 9.58
N ALA A 52 7.39 -13.09 8.80
CA ALA A 52 8.55 -12.20 8.83
C ALA A 52 8.17 -10.73 8.55
N LEU A 53 7.35 -10.50 7.53
CA LEU A 53 6.91 -9.17 7.09
C LEU A 53 5.83 -8.52 7.97
N LYS A 54 5.47 -9.08 9.10
CA LYS A 54 4.65 -8.40 10.12
C LYS A 54 5.42 -7.31 10.84
N THR A 55 6.72 -7.50 10.96
CA THR A 55 7.63 -6.49 11.51
C THR A 55 8.25 -5.71 10.36
N SER A 56 8.17 -4.40 10.41
CA SER A 56 8.81 -3.54 9.43
C SER A 56 10.33 -3.67 9.51
N ASN A 57 11.00 -3.63 8.36
CA ASN A 57 12.46 -3.62 8.27
C ASN A 57 13.17 -4.79 8.99
N VAL A 58 12.56 -5.96 8.97
CA VAL A 58 13.16 -7.18 9.54
C VAL A 58 14.27 -7.71 8.63
N LEU A 59 15.35 -8.20 9.24
CA LEU A 59 16.41 -8.91 8.51
C LEU A 59 15.98 -10.36 8.25
N ILE A 60 16.16 -10.80 7.03
CA ILE A 60 15.81 -12.14 6.57
C ILE A 60 17.06 -12.86 6.08
N ASP A 61 17.40 -13.95 6.73
CA ASP A 61 18.42 -14.87 6.25
C ASP A 61 17.80 -15.84 5.24
N VAL A 62 18.11 -15.65 3.98
CA VAL A 62 17.64 -16.54 2.92
C VAL A 62 18.62 -17.68 2.73
N GLU A 63 18.21 -18.87 3.12
CA GLU A 63 18.97 -20.10 2.88
C GLU A 63 18.70 -20.60 1.47
N LEU A 64 19.69 -20.51 0.61
CA LEU A 64 19.71 -21.10 -0.70
C LEU A 64 20.52 -22.41 -0.65
N ASP A 65 20.35 -23.28 -1.63
CA ASP A 65 21.01 -24.59 -1.67
C ASP A 65 22.55 -24.51 -1.51
N ASP A 66 23.16 -23.40 -1.99
CA ASP A 66 24.60 -23.24 -2.01
C ASP A 66 25.13 -22.33 -0.87
N HIS A 67 24.33 -21.41 -0.37
CA HIS A 67 24.76 -20.40 0.60
C HIS A 67 23.58 -19.70 1.27
N THR A 68 23.86 -19.03 2.39
CA THR A 68 22.90 -18.19 3.12
C THR A 68 23.24 -16.73 2.89
N GLU A 69 22.26 -15.94 2.52
CA GLU A 69 22.41 -14.50 2.30
C GLU A 69 21.55 -13.71 3.28
N LEU A 70 22.19 -12.77 3.98
CA LEU A 70 21.48 -11.81 4.81
C LEU A 70 20.87 -10.73 3.93
N THR A 71 19.55 -10.59 4.00
CA THR A 71 18.80 -9.70 3.13
C THR A 71 17.85 -8.79 3.91
N LEU A 72 17.60 -7.61 3.33
CA LEU A 72 16.63 -6.64 3.82
C LEU A 72 15.52 -6.44 2.78
N PRO A 73 14.23 -6.53 3.15
CA PRO A 73 13.13 -6.20 2.27
C PRO A 73 13.18 -4.73 1.84
N LYS A 74 13.32 -4.45 0.54
CA LYS A 74 13.30 -3.09 0.00
C LYS A 74 11.93 -2.71 -0.53
N SER A 75 11.24 -3.65 -1.19
CA SER A 75 9.90 -3.45 -1.71
C SER A 75 9.05 -4.70 -1.52
N VAL A 76 7.82 -4.51 -1.09
CA VAL A 76 6.86 -5.58 -0.86
C VAL A 76 5.59 -5.28 -1.64
N SER A 77 5.34 -6.05 -2.70
CA SER A 77 4.11 -5.95 -3.47
C SER A 77 3.02 -6.85 -2.90
N ARG A 78 1.88 -6.25 -2.59
CA ARG A 78 0.67 -6.96 -2.13
C ARG A 78 -0.49 -6.67 -3.08
N ASP A 79 -1.32 -7.66 -3.28
CA ASP A 79 -2.59 -7.48 -3.99
C ASP A 79 -3.54 -6.62 -3.12
N PRO A 80 -4.03 -5.47 -3.61
CA PRO A 80 -4.85 -4.56 -2.82
C PRO A 80 -6.22 -5.14 -2.45
N LEU A 81 -6.73 -6.13 -3.20
CA LEU A 81 -8.04 -6.73 -2.95
C LEU A 81 -7.96 -7.91 -1.97
N THR A 82 -6.97 -8.78 -2.15
CA THR A 82 -6.83 -10.00 -1.37
C THR A 82 -5.85 -9.87 -0.21
N GLY A 83 -5.01 -8.83 -0.21
CA GLY A 83 -3.93 -8.63 0.76
C GLY A 83 -2.77 -9.65 0.63
N LEU A 84 -2.83 -10.54 -0.35
CA LEU A 84 -1.83 -11.56 -0.55
C LEU A 84 -0.52 -10.96 -1.08
N LEU A 85 0.60 -11.53 -0.65
CA LEU A 85 1.91 -11.16 -1.15
C LEU A 85 2.06 -11.63 -2.61
N GLU A 86 2.46 -10.71 -3.49
CA GLU A 86 2.69 -10.99 -4.90
C GLU A 86 4.16 -11.09 -5.26
N HIS A 87 4.96 -10.19 -4.72
CA HIS A 87 6.40 -10.11 -4.99
C HIS A 87 7.14 -9.47 -3.82
N ILE A 88 8.42 -9.78 -3.69
CA ILE A 88 9.30 -9.12 -2.75
C ILE A 88 10.67 -8.89 -3.39
N ASP A 89 11.19 -7.70 -3.17
CA ASP A 89 12.53 -7.29 -3.54
C ASP A 89 13.41 -7.27 -2.28
N LEU A 90 14.49 -8.02 -2.33
CA LEU A 90 15.42 -8.20 -1.24
C LEU A 90 16.79 -7.63 -1.64
N VAL A 91 17.35 -6.80 -0.79
CA VAL A 91 18.70 -6.27 -0.94
C VAL A 91 19.65 -7.03 -0.04
N ILE A 92 20.74 -7.53 -0.61
CA ILE A 92 21.82 -8.14 0.17
C ILE A 92 22.44 -7.06 1.05
N VAL A 93 22.62 -7.36 2.32
CA VAL A 93 23.22 -6.44 3.29
C VAL A 93 24.30 -7.12 4.09
N ARG A 94 25.29 -6.35 4.51
CA ARG A 94 26.39 -6.83 5.37
C ARG A 94 26.27 -6.20 6.75
N ARG A 95 26.63 -6.92 7.78
CA ARG A 95 26.64 -6.39 9.14
C ARG A 95 27.61 -5.22 9.24
N GLY A 96 27.14 -4.11 9.81
CA GLY A 96 27.92 -2.87 9.93
C GLY A 96 27.88 -1.96 8.69
N GLU A 97 27.07 -2.29 7.68
CA GLU A 97 26.82 -1.44 6.53
C GLU A 97 25.70 -0.45 6.83
N ARG A 98 25.75 0.73 6.23
CA ARG A 98 24.67 1.71 6.28
C ARG A 98 23.73 1.52 5.13
N VAL A 99 22.46 1.48 5.41
CA VAL A 99 21.39 1.27 4.43
C VAL A 99 20.34 2.36 4.55
N VAL A 100 19.73 2.66 3.41
CA VAL A 100 18.58 3.56 3.34
C VAL A 100 17.31 2.75 3.41
N VAL A 101 16.54 2.98 4.47
CA VAL A 101 15.30 2.25 4.74
C VAL A 101 14.13 3.22 4.93
N SER A 102 12.95 2.80 4.52
CA SER A 102 11.71 3.51 4.79
C SER A 102 11.14 3.00 6.12
N VAL A 103 11.06 3.89 7.11
CA VAL A 103 10.58 3.55 8.46
C VAL A 103 9.22 4.21 8.68
N PRO A 104 8.22 3.44 9.16
CA PRO A 104 6.91 4.01 9.47
C PRO A 104 6.99 4.97 10.66
N VAL A 105 6.17 6.04 10.59
CA VAL A 105 6.05 7.02 11.66
C VAL A 105 4.77 6.78 12.43
N HIS A 106 4.91 6.64 13.74
CA HIS A 106 3.80 6.58 14.68
C HIS A 106 3.63 7.94 15.35
N THR A 107 2.41 8.40 15.43
CA THR A 107 2.06 9.66 16.08
C THR A 107 1.64 9.40 17.52
N GLU A 108 2.21 10.15 18.46
CA GLU A 108 1.89 10.06 19.89
C GLU A 108 1.58 11.46 20.43
N GLY A 109 0.66 11.54 21.41
CA GLY A 109 0.31 12.79 22.07
C GLY A 109 -1.14 13.19 21.89
N LYS A 110 -1.52 14.27 22.59
CA LYS A 110 -2.85 14.85 22.52
C LYS A 110 -2.83 16.04 21.56
N TYR A 111 -3.76 16.04 20.63
CA TYR A 111 -3.99 17.10 19.68
C TYR A 111 -5.42 17.65 19.84
N ASP A 112 -5.72 18.75 19.21
CA ASP A 112 -7.03 19.39 19.23
C ASP A 112 -8.07 18.48 18.58
N GLN A 113 -9.15 18.15 19.32
CA GLN A 113 -10.21 17.24 18.88
C GLN A 113 -11.12 17.86 17.81
N ASP A 114 -11.06 19.17 17.61
CA ASP A 114 -11.84 19.87 16.59
C ASP A 114 -11.23 19.71 15.18
N GLY A 115 -10.03 19.14 15.07
CA GLY A 115 -9.35 18.86 13.83
C GLY A 115 -9.48 17.41 13.35
N ILE A 116 -9.32 17.21 12.04
CA ILE A 116 -9.18 15.89 11.41
C ILE A 116 -7.70 15.65 11.14
N LEU A 117 -7.16 14.58 11.74
CA LEU A 117 -5.77 14.20 11.54
C LEU A 117 -5.59 13.50 10.19
N GLU A 118 -4.81 14.11 9.32
CA GLU A 118 -4.48 13.57 8.02
C GLU A 118 -3.00 13.20 7.97
N HIS A 119 -2.72 11.91 7.72
CA HIS A 119 -1.37 11.43 7.48
C HIS A 119 -1.04 11.60 6.00
N THR A 120 -0.23 12.59 5.68
CA THR A 120 0.24 12.83 4.31
C THR A 120 1.31 11.82 3.93
N ASN A 121 2.24 11.55 4.85
CA ASN A 121 3.29 10.56 4.66
C ASN A 121 3.37 9.66 5.89
N ASN A 122 3.17 8.36 5.67
CA ASN A 122 3.19 7.36 6.75
C ASN A 122 4.58 6.82 7.04
N SER A 123 5.58 7.13 6.20
CA SER A 123 6.94 6.63 6.34
C SER A 123 7.96 7.67 5.89
N ILE A 124 9.16 7.60 6.46
CA ILE A 124 10.29 8.48 6.20
C ILE A 124 11.50 7.64 5.84
N GLU A 125 12.26 8.09 4.85
CA GLU A 125 13.54 7.45 4.49
C GLU A 125 14.65 7.95 5.40
N VAL A 126 15.32 6.98 6.01
CA VAL A 126 16.44 7.22 6.93
C VAL A 126 17.63 6.34 6.57
N GLU A 127 18.83 6.85 6.78
CA GLU A 127 20.08 6.10 6.73
C GLU A 127 20.41 5.59 8.12
N THR A 128 20.56 4.28 8.26
CA THR A 128 20.89 3.65 9.52
C THR A 128 21.79 2.43 9.33
N ASP A 129 22.44 1.98 10.40
CA ASP A 129 23.18 0.73 10.38
C ASP A 129 22.22 -0.46 10.30
N VAL A 130 22.55 -1.46 9.49
CA VAL A 130 21.75 -2.70 9.33
C VAL A 130 21.41 -3.35 10.68
N THR A 131 22.31 -3.25 11.65
CA THR A 131 22.14 -3.87 12.97
C THR A 131 21.17 -3.09 13.88
N ASN A 132 20.89 -1.81 13.58
CA ASN A 132 20.11 -0.93 14.47
C ASN A 132 18.98 -0.19 13.71
N ILE A 133 18.23 -0.90 12.90
CA ILE A 133 17.10 -0.31 12.19
C ILE A 133 15.91 -0.19 13.16
N PRO A 134 15.35 1.01 13.39
CA PRO A 134 14.16 1.17 14.23
C PRO A 134 12.93 0.56 13.54
N ALA A 135 12.05 -0.07 14.31
CA ALA A 135 10.79 -0.62 13.79
C ALA A 135 9.79 0.49 13.43
N PHE A 136 9.83 1.58 14.16
CA PHE A 136 9.01 2.79 13.93
C PHE A 136 9.72 4.01 14.49
N LEU A 137 9.34 5.18 14.01
CA LEU A 137 9.76 6.48 14.54
C LEU A 137 8.58 7.15 15.23
N VAL A 138 8.84 7.94 16.25
CA VAL A 138 7.80 8.62 17.02
C VAL A 138 7.77 10.09 16.65
N LEU A 139 6.57 10.59 16.34
CA LEU A 139 6.28 12.01 16.14
C LEU A 139 5.34 12.49 17.25
N SER A 140 5.80 13.44 18.06
CA SER A 140 4.95 14.04 19.09
C SER A 140 4.00 15.07 18.48
N MET A 141 2.72 14.92 18.81
CA MET A 141 1.65 15.84 18.41
C MET A 141 1.15 16.72 19.57
N GLU A 142 1.90 16.75 20.69
CA GLU A 142 1.48 17.52 21.86
C GLU A 142 1.28 19.00 21.54
N GLY A 143 0.10 19.50 21.87
CA GLY A 143 -0.24 20.91 21.68
C GLY A 143 -0.49 21.35 20.24
N MET A 144 -0.65 20.43 19.30
CA MET A 144 -0.93 20.73 17.90
C MET A 144 -2.35 21.29 17.76
N MET A 145 -2.48 22.47 17.15
CA MET A 145 -3.75 23.15 16.90
C MET A 145 -4.29 22.82 15.50
N ALA A 146 -5.60 22.96 15.33
CA ALA A 146 -6.24 22.79 14.03
C ALA A 146 -5.67 23.78 13.00
N GLY A 147 -5.26 23.28 11.83
CA GLY A 147 -4.57 24.03 10.77
C GLY A 147 -3.05 23.91 10.79
N GLU A 148 -2.47 23.26 11.78
CA GLU A 148 -1.02 23.05 11.84
C GLU A 148 -0.59 21.78 11.11
N SER A 149 0.68 21.73 10.72
CA SER A 149 1.34 20.57 10.11
C SER A 149 2.67 20.28 10.78
N LYS A 150 2.97 19.01 10.95
CA LYS A 150 4.24 18.52 11.46
C LYS A 150 5.10 18.00 10.31
N THR A 151 6.38 18.36 10.34
CA THR A 151 7.35 18.02 9.30
C THR A 151 8.28 16.88 9.73
N ALA A 152 8.98 16.30 8.76
CA ALA A 152 9.94 15.21 9.01
C ALA A 152 11.08 15.60 9.94
N SER A 153 11.41 16.92 10.04
CA SER A 153 12.45 17.42 10.96
C SER A 153 12.09 17.32 12.44
N GLU A 154 10.79 17.22 12.77
CA GLU A 154 10.28 17.16 14.14
C GLU A 154 10.16 15.70 14.67
N VAL A 155 10.45 14.74 13.83
CA VAL A 155 10.45 13.31 14.22
C VAL A 155 11.64 13.02 15.12
N VAL A 156 11.37 12.29 16.20
CA VAL A 156 12.45 11.87 17.13
C VAL A 156 13.25 10.75 16.48
N LEU A 157 14.51 11.06 16.15
CA LEU A 157 15.44 10.10 15.58
C LEU A 157 16.27 9.45 16.69
N PRO A 158 16.38 8.11 16.73
CA PRO A 158 17.30 7.43 17.66
C PRO A 158 18.77 7.65 17.27
N GLU A 159 19.68 7.31 18.18
CA GLU A 159 21.11 7.44 17.95
C GLU A 159 21.58 6.62 16.74
N GLY A 160 22.38 7.24 15.87
CA GLY A 160 22.95 6.59 14.68
C GLY A 160 22.06 6.64 13.43
N VAL A 161 20.85 7.18 13.50
CA VAL A 161 19.92 7.35 12.36
C VAL A 161 20.05 8.75 11.79
N LYS A 162 20.17 8.85 10.46
CA LYS A 162 20.19 10.11 9.73
C LYS A 162 18.98 10.22 8.83
N LEU A 163 18.32 11.38 8.84
CA LEU A 163 17.22 11.69 7.92
C LEU A 163 17.78 11.90 6.51
N ILE A 164 17.20 11.21 5.51
CA ILE A 164 17.49 11.41 4.08
C ILE A 164 16.34 12.14 3.39
N SER A 165 15.10 11.85 3.80
CA SER A 165 13.93 12.56 3.27
C SER A 165 14.06 14.06 3.47
N ASP A 166 13.38 14.84 2.64
CA ASP A 166 13.34 16.30 2.79
C ASP A 166 12.83 16.67 4.21
N PRO A 167 13.60 17.43 5.00
CA PRO A 167 13.21 17.83 6.33
C PRO A 167 11.92 18.67 6.37
N LYS A 168 11.57 19.31 5.25
CA LYS A 168 10.33 20.08 5.10
C LYS A 168 9.13 19.26 4.67
N MET A 169 9.31 17.97 4.40
CA MET A 169 8.21 17.09 4.02
C MET A 169 7.20 17.00 5.16
N THR A 170 5.95 17.32 4.85
CA THR A 170 4.84 17.20 5.82
C THR A 170 4.54 15.73 6.06
N VAL A 171 4.57 15.32 7.31
CA VAL A 171 4.23 13.97 7.76
C VAL A 171 2.77 13.90 8.14
N VAL A 172 2.33 14.84 8.96
CA VAL A 172 0.98 14.93 9.48
C VAL A 172 0.46 16.36 9.34
N HIS A 173 -0.80 16.47 8.95
CA HIS A 173 -1.54 17.74 8.90
C HIS A 173 -2.82 17.60 9.71
N LEU A 174 -3.13 18.58 10.54
CA LEU A 174 -4.38 18.65 11.28
C LEU A 174 -5.31 19.63 10.57
N SER A 175 -6.21 19.13 9.73
CA SER A 175 -7.16 19.99 9.02
C SER A 175 -8.30 20.42 9.93
N VAL A 176 -8.75 21.66 9.75
CA VAL A 176 -9.91 22.17 10.47
C VAL A 176 -11.16 21.43 9.99
N ARG A 177 -11.94 20.89 10.89
CA ARG A 177 -13.23 20.33 10.56
C ARG A 177 -14.14 21.45 10.06
N SER A 178 -14.28 21.59 8.74
CA SER A 178 -15.29 22.45 8.15
C SER A 178 -16.65 21.86 8.55
N ALA A 179 -17.35 22.54 9.45
CA ALA A 179 -18.77 22.27 9.64
C ALA A 179 -19.44 22.66 8.32
N GLU A 180 -19.70 21.69 7.48
CA GLU A 180 -20.63 21.85 6.37
C GLU A 180 -21.97 22.18 6.99
N VAL A 181 -22.26 23.47 7.05
CA VAL A 181 -23.61 23.97 7.33
C VAL A 181 -24.43 23.48 6.15
N GLU A 182 -25.14 22.35 6.33
CA GLU A 182 -26.28 22.02 5.49
C GLU A 182 -27.21 23.24 5.57
N GLU A 183 -27.08 24.17 4.65
CA GLU A 183 -28.13 25.10 4.30
C GLU A 183 -29.29 24.26 3.77
N VAL A 184 -30.16 23.87 4.67
CA VAL A 184 -31.48 23.38 4.33
C VAL A 184 -32.15 24.53 3.59
N PRO A 185 -32.47 24.45 2.30
CA PRO A 185 -33.25 25.47 1.66
C PRO A 185 -34.62 25.48 2.33
N VAL A 186 -34.84 26.50 3.15
CA VAL A 186 -36.18 26.82 3.65
C VAL A 186 -37.00 27.19 2.45
N VAL A 187 -37.79 26.24 1.96
CA VAL A 187 -38.85 26.50 0.99
C VAL A 187 -39.91 27.31 1.73
N ALA A 188 -39.86 28.60 1.55
CA ALA A 188 -40.92 29.50 1.98
C ALA A 188 -42.20 29.10 1.22
N ALA A 189 -43.15 28.60 2.00
CA ALA A 189 -44.53 28.43 1.59
C ALA A 189 -45.10 29.82 1.29
N ALA A 190 -45.55 30.08 0.09
CA ALA A 190 -46.48 31.11 -0.22
C ALA A 190 -47.64 30.47 -0.97
N THR A 191 -48.73 30.60 -0.32
CA THR A 191 -50.11 30.21 -0.58
C THR A 191 -50.70 30.87 -1.83
N GLU A 192 -51.72 30.17 -2.32
CA GLU A 192 -52.95 30.63 -2.98
C GLU A 192 -52.99 30.89 -4.49
N GLY A 193 -53.95 30.18 -5.10
CA GLY A 193 -54.73 30.68 -6.20
C GLY A 193 -55.14 29.66 -7.27
N ASP A 194 -56.10 28.87 -6.97
CA ASP A 194 -57.36 28.60 -7.68
C ASP A 194 -57.34 28.26 -9.20
N ALA A 195 -58.13 27.30 -9.49
CA ALA A 195 -59.02 27.01 -10.63
C ALA A 195 -58.52 26.18 -11.85
N ALA A 196 -59.09 25.01 -11.89
CA ALA A 196 -59.95 24.44 -12.94
C ALA A 196 -59.35 23.75 -14.16
N ALA A 197 -59.89 22.56 -14.32
CA ALA A 197 -60.18 21.82 -15.55
C ALA A 197 -59.24 20.78 -16.07
N ALA A 198 -59.64 19.55 -15.77
CA ALA A 198 -59.42 18.34 -16.62
C ALA A 198 -60.34 18.43 -17.87
N PRO A 199 -60.38 17.48 -18.82
CA PRO A 199 -59.66 16.21 -19.00
C PRO A 199 -59.28 15.91 -20.48
N ALA A 200 -58.86 14.68 -20.69
CA ALA A 200 -59.00 13.82 -21.88
C ALA A 200 -57.66 13.33 -22.42
N GLU A 201 -57.40 12.05 -22.24
CA GLU A 201 -57.68 10.87 -23.09
C GLU A 201 -56.79 10.73 -24.35
N GLY A 202 -56.31 9.54 -24.48
CA GLY A 202 -55.88 8.94 -25.74
C GLY A 202 -54.46 8.36 -25.63
N ASP A 203 -54.34 7.18 -25.34
CA ASP A 203 -54.58 5.86 -25.94
C ASP A 203 -53.43 5.41 -26.87
N ALA A 204 -53.11 4.17 -26.62
CA ALA A 204 -52.64 3.13 -27.53
C ALA A 204 -51.18 3.13 -28.00
N ALA A 205 -50.50 2.17 -27.57
CA ALA A 205 -50.34 0.81 -28.06
C ALA A 205 -49.08 0.58 -28.92
N ALA A 206 -48.37 -0.38 -28.39
CA ALA A 206 -47.95 -1.60 -29.06
C ALA A 206 -46.79 -1.58 -30.05
N SER A 207 -45.91 -2.47 -29.84
CA SER A 207 -45.55 -3.64 -30.65
C SER A 207 -44.04 -3.75 -30.84
N ALA A 208 -43.41 -4.69 -30.14
CA ALA A 208 -43.03 -6.03 -30.59
C ALA A 208 -42.19 -6.07 -31.88
N ALA A 209 -41.02 -6.63 -31.75
CA ALA A 209 -40.55 -7.81 -32.44
C ALA A 209 -39.02 -7.88 -32.56
N ALA A 210 -38.46 -8.91 -31.98
CA ALA A 210 -37.30 -9.58 -32.53
C ALA A 210 -37.76 -10.39 -33.76
N PRO A 211 -36.90 -10.81 -34.68
CA PRO A 211 -36.26 -12.09 -34.59
C PRO A 211 -34.83 -12.15 -35.19
N ALA A 212 -33.96 -12.95 -34.66
CA ALA A 212 -33.49 -14.28 -35.08
C ALA A 212 -32.92 -14.43 -36.50
N GLY A 213 -31.82 -15.09 -36.55
CA GLY A 213 -31.43 -15.98 -37.66
C GLY A 213 -30.13 -15.64 -38.32
N GLY A 214 -29.23 -16.50 -38.30
CA GLY A 214 -28.78 -17.54 -39.14
C GLY A 214 -27.28 -17.43 -39.33
N ASP A 215 -26.48 -18.34 -38.89
CA ASP A 215 -26.07 -19.61 -39.49
C ASP A 215 -25.36 -19.43 -40.82
N ASP A 216 -24.15 -19.86 -40.90
CA ASP A 216 -23.58 -20.83 -41.82
C ASP A 216 -22.06 -20.62 -41.95
N LYS A 217 -21.31 -21.56 -41.45
CA LYS A 217 -20.60 -22.66 -42.10
C LYS A 217 -19.49 -22.32 -43.09
N LYS A 218 -18.47 -23.10 -42.88
CA LYS A 218 -17.48 -23.71 -43.78
C LYS A 218 -16.18 -22.95 -44.01
N ASP A 219 -15.14 -23.54 -43.61
CA ASP A 219 -14.40 -24.74 -44.08
C ASP A 219 -13.08 -24.36 -44.78
N LYS A 220 -12.06 -25.06 -44.31
CA LYS A 220 -10.90 -25.60 -45.05
C LYS A 220 -9.65 -24.79 -45.35
N LYS A 221 -8.62 -25.36 -44.77
CA LYS A 221 -7.37 -25.80 -45.40
C LYS A 221 -6.28 -24.77 -45.81
N LYS A 222 -5.21 -24.71 -45.13
CA LYS A 222 -3.95 -25.41 -45.45
C LYS A 222 -2.97 -25.28 -44.30
#